data_d9dab4b75dd7c69e2e28e6f87c8df342
#
_entry.id   d9dab4b75dd7c69e2e28e6f87c8df342
#
_cell.length_a   1.000
_cell.length_b   1.000
_cell.length_c   1.000
_cell.angle_alpha   90.00
_cell.angle_beta   90.00
_cell.angle_gamma   90.00
#
_symmetry.space_group_name_H-M   'P 1'
#
loop_
_entity.id
_entity.type
_entity.pdbx_description
1 polymer ?
#
loop_
_entity_poly.entity_id
_entity_poly.type
_entity_poly.pdbx_seq_one_letter_code
_entity_poly.pdbx_strand_id
1 'polypeptide(L)'
;MGIVSEQPGIADVARGRLSREALEANFADLHPPLSAHEARIEADRCYFCYDAPCVRACPTAIDVPLFIRQIAAGNRLGAARTILDANIMGGMCARVCPTDTLCEQACVREAAEGQPVRIGRLQRYAVDAQMEAGKNPFDRAAPSGKRVAIVGAGPAGLACAHALAVAGHEVTIFEAREKSGGLNEYGIAAYKTPDDFAAKEVAFILSIGAVTVKHGVALGRDVSLEALRSDHDAVFLGLGLGATNKLGLAGEGELANVIDAVDYIADLRQAKDLSKLAVGRRVLVIGGGMTAVDVAVQSKLLGADRVTIAYRRGTHQMKASRFERRLAQTSGVLIRPWARPVALESHGGAASGALFERTREEAGALVGAGRAYRVEADVVFVAIGQKAAPEALGGTEVQCDKDGRLVVDEERRTSLAGVWAGGDCVAGGLDLTVRAVEDGKRAARSIDSALRSKAQS
;
A
#
# COMPACT_ATOMS: atom_id res chain seq x y z
N MET A 1 21.98 -0.52 1.97
CA MET A 1 22.97 -1.24 1.14
C MET A 1 22.33 -1.48 -0.20
N GLY A 2 22.91 -0.98 -1.29
CA GLY A 2 22.30 -1.03 -2.63
C GLY A 2 22.10 -2.46 -3.12
N ILE A 3 20.88 -2.76 -3.53
CA ILE A 3 20.35 -4.11 -3.73
C ILE A 3 20.90 -4.83 -4.95
N VAL A 4 21.53 -4.20 -5.87
CA VAL A 4 22.28 -4.89 -6.91
C VAL A 4 23.63 -4.22 -7.03
N SER A 5 24.60 -4.64 -6.19
CA SER A 5 25.98 -4.28 -6.39
C SER A 5 26.44 -4.88 -7.73
N GLU A 6 27.31 -4.17 -8.42
CA GLU A 6 28.10 -4.75 -9.52
C GLU A 6 28.91 -5.92 -8.97
N GLN A 7 28.30 -7.09 -8.87
CA GLN A 7 29.05 -8.32 -8.62
C GLN A 7 29.58 -8.79 -9.98
N PRO A 8 30.89 -8.98 -10.13
CA PRO A 8 31.45 -9.55 -11.33
C PRO A 8 30.84 -10.96 -11.52
N GLY A 9 30.04 -11.14 -12.54
CA GLY A 9 29.49 -12.44 -12.92
C GLY A 9 28.02 -12.54 -13.24
N ILE A 10 27.18 -11.53 -12.94
CA ILE A 10 25.77 -11.57 -13.40
C ILE A 10 25.72 -10.97 -14.80
N ALA A 11 25.80 -11.81 -15.82
CA ALA A 11 25.64 -11.39 -17.20
C ALA A 11 24.28 -10.70 -17.37
N ASP A 12 24.23 -9.62 -18.14
CA ASP A 12 23.02 -8.91 -18.51
C ASP A 12 22.28 -8.10 -17.41
N VAL A 13 22.86 -7.90 -16.23
CA VAL A 13 22.40 -6.90 -15.26
C VAL A 13 23.23 -5.62 -15.45
N ALA A 14 22.59 -4.53 -15.80
CA ALA A 14 23.27 -3.27 -16.11
C ALA A 14 22.50 -2.06 -15.61
N ARG A 15 23.24 -0.97 -15.33
CA ARG A 15 22.71 0.37 -15.09
C ARG A 15 22.63 1.16 -16.39
N GLY A 16 21.81 2.21 -16.41
CA GLY A 16 21.76 3.16 -17.53
C GLY A 16 21.31 2.54 -18.85
N ARG A 17 20.41 1.55 -18.84
CA ARG A 17 19.85 0.95 -20.06
C ARG A 17 19.03 1.94 -20.86
N LEU A 18 18.41 2.89 -20.22
CA LEU A 18 17.60 3.94 -20.82
C LEU A 18 18.16 5.31 -20.45
N SER A 19 17.97 6.29 -21.33
CA SER A 19 18.32 7.67 -21.03
C SER A 19 17.40 8.22 -19.92
N ARG A 20 17.81 9.32 -19.28
CA ARG A 20 17.02 9.97 -18.26
C ARG A 20 15.66 10.41 -18.78
N GLU A 21 15.61 10.98 -19.98
CA GLU A 21 14.39 11.44 -20.63
C GLU A 21 13.43 10.27 -20.90
N ALA A 22 13.97 9.13 -21.32
CA ALA A 22 13.16 7.92 -21.51
C ALA A 22 12.60 7.38 -20.19
N LEU A 23 13.38 7.42 -19.11
CA LEU A 23 12.91 7.04 -17.78
C LEU A 23 11.84 7.99 -17.25
N GLU A 24 12.02 9.30 -17.38
CA GLU A 24 11.02 10.31 -17.00
C GLU A 24 9.69 10.09 -17.76
N ALA A 25 9.75 9.80 -19.06
CA ALA A 25 8.57 9.48 -19.86
C ALA A 25 7.91 8.15 -19.43
N ASN A 26 8.70 7.11 -19.19
CA ASN A 26 8.21 5.80 -18.79
C ASN A 26 7.54 5.81 -17.41
N PHE A 27 8.08 6.57 -16.45
CA PHE A 27 7.55 6.70 -15.11
C PHE A 27 6.56 7.86 -14.94
N ALA A 28 6.04 8.41 -16.03
CA ALA A 28 4.99 9.40 -16.00
C ALA A 28 3.74 8.88 -15.28
N ASP A 29 2.92 9.81 -14.82
CA ASP A 29 1.71 9.53 -14.04
C ASP A 29 0.76 8.56 -14.78
N LEU A 30 0.46 7.42 -14.17
CA LEU A 30 -0.46 6.42 -14.72
C LEU A 30 -1.86 7.00 -14.95
N HIS A 31 -2.28 7.92 -14.09
CA HIS A 31 -3.59 8.54 -14.10
C HIS A 31 -3.51 10.06 -14.03
N PRO A 32 -3.04 10.77 -15.08
CA PRO A 32 -2.92 12.23 -15.07
C PRO A 32 -4.20 12.91 -14.56
N PRO A 33 -4.14 14.03 -13.82
CA PRO A 33 -5.33 14.69 -13.27
C PRO A 33 -6.31 15.08 -14.38
N LEU A 34 -7.61 15.10 -14.05
CA LEU A 34 -8.62 15.64 -14.94
C LEU A 34 -8.52 17.17 -15.00
N SER A 35 -8.70 17.74 -16.18
CA SER A 35 -8.98 19.17 -16.32
C SER A 35 -10.33 19.50 -15.69
N ALA A 36 -10.58 20.78 -15.42
CA ALA A 36 -11.87 21.24 -14.86
C ALA A 36 -13.05 20.86 -15.78
N HIS A 37 -12.87 20.92 -17.09
CA HIS A 37 -13.89 20.55 -18.06
C HIS A 37 -14.18 19.04 -18.03
N GLU A 38 -13.14 18.20 -18.06
CA GLU A 38 -13.28 16.75 -17.98
C GLU A 38 -13.90 16.30 -16.66
N ALA A 39 -13.49 16.93 -15.54
CA ALA A 39 -14.04 16.62 -14.23
C ALA A 39 -15.54 16.94 -14.16
N ARG A 40 -15.98 18.03 -14.76
CA ARG A 40 -17.41 18.38 -14.82
C ARG A 40 -18.20 17.39 -15.67
N ILE A 41 -17.72 17.05 -16.88
CA ILE A 41 -18.36 16.05 -17.73
C ILE A 41 -18.48 14.72 -17.01
N GLU A 42 -17.42 14.27 -16.35
CA GLU A 42 -17.42 13.02 -15.63
C GLU A 42 -18.34 13.04 -14.39
N ALA A 43 -18.40 14.19 -13.68
CA ALA A 43 -19.30 14.38 -12.55
C ALA A 43 -20.78 14.33 -12.96
N ASP A 44 -21.12 14.90 -14.11
CA ASP A 44 -22.50 14.92 -14.66
C ASP A 44 -22.97 13.50 -15.06
N ARG A 45 -22.06 12.54 -15.18
CA ARG A 45 -22.45 11.12 -15.38
C ARG A 45 -23.02 10.46 -14.13
N CYS A 46 -22.82 11.03 -12.94
CA CYS A 46 -23.30 10.45 -11.69
C CYS A 46 -24.84 10.56 -11.59
N TYR A 47 -25.50 9.46 -11.20
CA TYR A 47 -26.95 9.47 -10.94
C TYR A 47 -27.32 10.01 -9.57
N PHE A 48 -26.36 10.32 -8.71
CA PHE A 48 -26.58 10.83 -7.35
C PHE A 48 -27.53 9.93 -6.54
N CYS A 49 -27.29 8.61 -6.59
CA CYS A 49 -28.11 7.61 -5.93
C CYS A 49 -28.29 7.89 -4.44
N TYR A 50 -29.51 7.73 -3.92
CA TYR A 50 -29.84 7.95 -2.51
C TYR A 50 -29.15 6.92 -1.60
N ASP A 51 -29.23 5.63 -1.92
CA ASP A 51 -28.61 4.51 -1.18
C ASP A 51 -27.33 4.00 -1.85
N ALA A 52 -26.51 4.91 -2.34
CA ALA A 52 -25.38 4.72 -3.22
C ALA A 52 -24.50 3.50 -2.90
N PRO A 53 -24.48 2.46 -3.77
CA PRO A 53 -23.66 1.28 -3.54
C PRO A 53 -22.15 1.60 -3.44
N CYS A 54 -21.70 2.62 -4.17
CA CYS A 54 -20.31 3.07 -4.13
C CYS A 54 -19.87 3.61 -2.75
N VAL A 55 -20.77 4.18 -1.95
CA VAL A 55 -20.51 4.57 -0.55
C VAL A 55 -20.29 3.35 0.32
N ARG A 56 -21.19 2.34 0.19
CA ARG A 56 -21.06 1.08 0.96
C ARG A 56 -19.83 0.27 0.60
N ALA A 57 -19.41 0.34 -0.66
CA ALA A 57 -18.20 -0.35 -1.13
C ALA A 57 -16.90 0.35 -0.70
N CYS A 58 -16.96 1.61 -0.28
CA CYS A 58 -15.81 2.34 0.23
C CYS A 58 -15.59 1.99 1.72
N PRO A 59 -14.43 1.44 2.11
CA PRO A 59 -14.17 1.11 3.52
C PRO A 59 -14.29 2.29 4.48
N THR A 60 -13.99 3.52 4.03
CA THR A 60 -14.12 4.75 4.82
C THR A 60 -15.47 5.44 4.62
N ALA A 61 -16.37 4.85 3.84
CA ALA A 61 -17.72 5.35 3.56
C ALA A 61 -17.75 6.83 3.10
N ILE A 62 -16.86 7.22 2.19
CA ILE A 62 -16.88 8.56 1.59
C ILE A 62 -18.25 8.79 0.92
N ASP A 63 -18.89 9.93 1.19
CA ASP A 63 -20.13 10.30 0.51
C ASP A 63 -19.84 10.68 -0.96
N VAL A 64 -19.78 9.61 -1.80
CA VAL A 64 -19.43 9.71 -3.22
C VAL A 64 -20.43 10.59 -3.98
N PRO A 65 -21.76 10.42 -3.85
CA PRO A 65 -22.74 11.31 -4.52
C PRO A 65 -22.57 12.77 -4.12
N LEU A 66 -22.31 13.05 -2.84
CA LEU A 66 -22.17 14.43 -2.36
C LEU A 66 -20.95 15.12 -2.96
N PHE A 67 -19.76 14.51 -2.86
CA PHE A 67 -18.56 15.16 -3.39
C PHE A 67 -18.60 15.31 -4.91
N ILE A 68 -19.19 14.37 -5.64
CA ILE A 68 -19.36 14.47 -7.10
C ILE A 68 -20.33 15.62 -7.44
N ARG A 69 -21.44 15.76 -6.69
CA ARG A 69 -22.38 16.88 -6.86
C ARG A 69 -21.70 18.22 -6.60
N GLN A 70 -20.83 18.30 -5.59
CA GLN A 70 -20.05 19.50 -5.30
C GLN A 70 -19.09 19.85 -6.45
N ILE A 71 -18.45 18.85 -7.08
CA ILE A 71 -17.62 19.06 -8.29
C ILE A 71 -18.48 19.60 -9.43
N ALA A 72 -19.63 18.98 -9.72
CA ALA A 72 -20.56 19.41 -10.77
C ALA A 72 -21.03 20.86 -10.56
N ALA A 73 -21.21 21.26 -9.29
CA ALA A 73 -21.58 22.63 -8.89
C ALA A 73 -20.40 23.62 -8.85
N GLY A 74 -19.16 23.18 -9.19
CA GLY A 74 -17.96 24.02 -9.16
C GLY A 74 -17.35 24.21 -7.77
N ASN A 75 -17.86 23.56 -6.74
CA ASN A 75 -17.33 23.63 -5.36
C ASN A 75 -16.26 22.55 -5.11
N ARG A 76 -15.07 22.75 -5.71
CA ARG A 76 -13.95 21.80 -5.66
C ARG A 76 -13.41 21.58 -4.23
N LEU A 77 -13.28 22.68 -3.45
CA LEU A 77 -12.79 22.60 -2.07
C LEU A 77 -13.83 21.97 -1.12
N GLY A 78 -15.12 22.21 -1.32
CA GLY A 78 -16.18 21.51 -0.59
C GLY A 78 -16.16 20.01 -0.86
N ALA A 79 -15.93 19.60 -2.11
CA ALA A 79 -15.76 18.20 -2.46
C ALA A 79 -14.55 17.58 -1.76
N ALA A 80 -13.41 18.29 -1.75
CA ALA A 80 -12.22 17.86 -1.03
C ALA A 80 -12.50 17.68 0.48
N ARG A 81 -13.20 18.63 1.10
CA ARG A 81 -13.57 18.55 2.52
C ARG A 81 -14.43 17.32 2.81
N THR A 82 -15.45 17.05 2.00
CA THR A 82 -16.30 15.85 2.12
C THR A 82 -15.48 14.55 2.07
N ILE A 83 -14.50 14.50 1.17
CA ILE A 83 -13.60 13.35 1.04
C ILE A 83 -12.71 13.22 2.29
N LEU A 84 -12.04 14.31 2.69
CA LEU A 84 -11.05 14.31 3.76
C LEU A 84 -11.68 14.09 5.16
N ASP A 85 -12.92 14.50 5.39
CA ASP A 85 -13.68 14.17 6.61
C ASP A 85 -13.86 12.65 6.78
N ALA A 86 -14.11 11.96 5.67
CA ALA A 86 -14.24 10.50 5.69
C ALA A 86 -12.89 9.78 5.59
N ASN A 87 -11.92 10.32 4.86
CA ASN A 87 -10.65 9.71 4.55
C ASN A 87 -9.54 10.76 4.40
N ILE A 88 -8.76 10.97 5.44
CA ILE A 88 -7.68 11.98 5.45
C ILE A 88 -6.57 11.67 4.43
N MET A 89 -6.45 10.44 3.95
CA MET A 89 -5.55 10.03 2.87
C MET A 89 -6.30 9.91 1.53
N GLY A 90 -7.24 10.80 1.32
CA GLY A 90 -8.08 10.82 0.11
C GLY A 90 -7.29 10.97 -1.19
N GLY A 91 -6.14 11.62 -1.16
CA GLY A 91 -5.27 11.80 -2.32
C GLY A 91 -4.52 10.53 -2.71
N MET A 92 -3.93 9.82 -1.75
CA MET A 92 -3.32 8.50 -2.02
C MET A 92 -4.40 7.50 -2.44
N CYS A 93 -5.52 7.41 -1.73
CA CYS A 93 -6.61 6.51 -2.11
C CYS A 93 -7.13 6.78 -3.52
N ALA A 94 -7.22 8.05 -3.95
CA ALA A 94 -7.60 8.41 -5.31
C ALA A 94 -6.63 7.90 -6.40
N ARG A 95 -5.38 7.62 -6.04
CA ARG A 95 -4.32 7.14 -6.94
C ARG A 95 -4.13 5.64 -6.92
N VAL A 96 -4.33 5.00 -5.75
CA VAL A 96 -3.87 3.62 -5.53
C VAL A 96 -4.98 2.64 -5.12
N CYS A 97 -6.18 3.10 -4.77
CA CYS A 97 -7.28 2.18 -4.52
C CYS A 97 -7.60 1.38 -5.79
N PRO A 98 -7.81 0.07 -5.66
CA PRO A 98 -8.32 -0.74 -6.76
C PRO A 98 -9.83 -0.46 -6.94
N THR A 99 -10.16 0.70 -7.51
CA THR A 99 -11.55 1.19 -7.65
C THR A 99 -12.42 0.23 -8.46
N ASP A 100 -11.79 -0.54 -9.39
CA ASP A 100 -12.39 -1.62 -10.16
C ASP A 100 -12.79 -2.87 -9.33
N THR A 101 -12.50 -2.89 -8.04
CA THR A 101 -12.95 -3.90 -7.07
C THR A 101 -13.71 -3.28 -5.89
N LEU A 102 -13.85 -1.96 -5.85
CA LEU A 102 -14.47 -1.19 -4.77
C LEU A 102 -15.60 -0.29 -5.31
N CYS A 103 -15.43 1.03 -5.17
CA CYS A 103 -16.49 2.02 -5.46
C CYS A 103 -16.92 2.06 -6.93
N GLU A 104 -16.00 1.95 -7.89
CA GLU A 104 -16.33 1.96 -9.32
C GLU A 104 -16.98 0.65 -9.74
N GLN A 105 -16.54 -0.51 -9.21
CA GLN A 105 -17.23 -1.77 -9.44
C GLN A 105 -18.67 -1.77 -8.92
N ALA A 106 -18.90 -1.13 -7.78
CA ALA A 106 -20.23 -1.01 -7.18
C ALA A 106 -21.09 0.09 -7.82
N CYS A 107 -20.54 0.88 -8.75
CA CYS A 107 -21.28 1.94 -9.41
C CYS A 107 -22.46 1.38 -10.22
N VAL A 108 -23.65 1.97 -10.11
CA VAL A 108 -24.83 1.56 -10.86
C VAL A 108 -24.57 1.59 -12.38
N ARG A 109 -23.78 2.53 -12.86
CA ARG A 109 -23.39 2.59 -14.27
C ARG A 109 -22.47 1.43 -14.70
N GLU A 110 -21.68 0.86 -13.79
CA GLU A 110 -20.91 -0.34 -14.12
C GLU A 110 -21.86 -1.51 -14.42
N ALA A 111 -22.88 -1.72 -13.58
CA ALA A 111 -23.85 -2.77 -13.78
C ALA A 111 -24.72 -2.56 -15.03
N ALA A 112 -25.07 -1.31 -15.34
CA ALA A 112 -25.98 -0.96 -16.44
C ALA A 112 -25.26 -0.84 -17.80
N GLU A 113 -24.05 -0.31 -17.83
CA GLU A 113 -23.37 0.14 -19.05
C GLU A 113 -21.95 -0.44 -19.21
N GLY A 114 -21.40 -1.10 -18.18
CA GLY A 114 -19.99 -1.52 -18.15
C GLY A 114 -19.00 -0.34 -18.13
N GLN A 115 -19.47 0.86 -17.76
CA GLN A 115 -18.69 2.09 -17.74
C GLN A 115 -19.03 2.89 -16.48
N PRO A 116 -18.38 2.62 -15.34
CA PRO A 116 -18.63 3.33 -14.09
C PRO A 116 -18.26 4.80 -14.21
N VAL A 117 -18.76 5.61 -13.29
CA VAL A 117 -18.21 6.94 -13.05
C VAL A 117 -16.78 6.77 -12.54
N ARG A 118 -15.83 7.50 -13.10
CA ARG A 118 -14.40 7.46 -12.68
C ARG A 118 -14.21 8.17 -11.33
N ILE A 119 -14.70 7.52 -10.28
CA ILE A 119 -14.79 8.06 -8.92
C ILE A 119 -13.41 8.42 -8.39
N GLY A 120 -12.42 7.54 -8.57
CA GLY A 120 -11.04 7.80 -8.16
C GLY A 120 -10.45 9.05 -8.83
N ARG A 121 -10.72 9.26 -10.13
CA ARG A 121 -10.23 10.44 -10.86
C ARG A 121 -10.89 11.74 -10.37
N LEU A 122 -12.19 11.71 -10.07
CA LEU A 122 -12.92 12.85 -9.49
C LEU A 122 -12.46 13.14 -8.06
N GLN A 123 -12.21 12.09 -7.26
CA GLN A 123 -11.65 12.23 -5.92
C GLN A 123 -10.28 12.91 -5.98
N ARG A 124 -9.41 12.46 -6.89
CA ARG A 124 -8.10 13.08 -7.13
C ARG A 124 -8.24 14.55 -7.50
N TYR A 125 -9.11 14.87 -8.46
CA TYR A 125 -9.35 16.25 -8.89
C TYR A 125 -9.71 17.17 -7.73
N ALA A 126 -10.57 16.71 -6.80
CA ALA A 126 -10.96 17.50 -5.64
C ALA A 126 -9.82 17.63 -4.61
N VAL A 127 -9.18 16.51 -4.22
CA VAL A 127 -8.16 16.52 -3.16
C VAL A 127 -6.90 17.26 -3.61
N ASP A 128 -6.49 17.14 -4.88
CA ASP A 128 -5.33 17.90 -5.40
C ASP A 128 -5.54 19.41 -5.25
N ALA A 129 -6.78 19.91 -5.40
CA ALA A 129 -7.07 21.33 -5.13
C ALA A 129 -6.86 21.75 -3.67
N GLN A 130 -7.18 20.86 -2.72
CA GLN A 130 -6.93 21.14 -1.31
C GLN A 130 -5.43 21.12 -0.99
N MET A 131 -4.69 20.19 -1.61
CA MET A 131 -3.23 20.13 -1.48
C MET A 131 -2.56 21.38 -2.07
N GLU A 132 -3.02 21.84 -3.24
CA GLU A 132 -2.56 23.10 -3.90
C GLU A 132 -2.84 24.32 -3.04
N ALA A 133 -4.01 24.35 -2.36
CA ALA A 133 -4.36 25.46 -1.47
C ALA A 133 -3.47 25.55 -0.21
N GLY A 134 -2.72 24.47 0.11
CA GLY A 134 -1.73 24.42 1.20
C GLY A 134 -2.29 24.65 2.60
N LYS A 135 -3.62 24.66 2.77
CA LYS A 135 -4.29 24.93 4.04
C LYS A 135 -5.01 23.68 4.54
N ASN A 136 -4.75 23.30 5.79
CA ASN A 136 -5.50 22.22 6.43
C ASN A 136 -6.94 22.71 6.71
N PRO A 137 -7.98 21.98 6.24
CA PRO A 137 -9.37 22.40 6.43
C PRO A 137 -9.94 22.03 7.82
N PHE A 138 -9.16 21.41 8.70
CA PHE A 138 -9.59 20.98 10.02
C PHE A 138 -9.09 21.92 11.10
N ASP A 139 -9.89 22.09 12.14
CA ASP A 139 -9.53 22.80 13.37
C ASP A 139 -9.35 21.76 14.50
N ARG A 140 -8.42 22.03 15.39
CA ARG A 140 -8.21 21.22 16.57
C ARG A 140 -9.12 21.65 17.70
N ALA A 141 -9.64 20.67 18.46
CA ALA A 141 -10.28 20.95 19.74
C ALA A 141 -9.27 21.50 20.76
N ALA A 142 -9.78 22.05 21.88
CA ALA A 142 -8.95 22.47 22.99
C ALA A 142 -8.07 21.32 23.50
N PRO A 143 -6.83 21.59 23.97
CA PRO A 143 -5.95 20.56 24.49
C PRO A 143 -6.59 19.71 25.57
N SER A 144 -6.58 18.41 25.42
CA SER A 144 -7.14 17.46 26.38
C SER A 144 -6.20 17.12 27.55
N GLY A 145 -4.92 17.49 27.43
CA GLY A 145 -3.87 17.08 28.37
C GLY A 145 -3.48 15.60 28.28
N LYS A 146 -4.03 14.85 27.31
CA LYS A 146 -3.74 13.42 27.12
C LYS A 146 -2.71 13.19 26.03
N ARG A 147 -1.81 12.24 26.27
CA ARG A 147 -0.71 11.85 25.38
C ARG A 147 -0.94 10.45 24.82
N VAL A 148 -0.88 10.31 23.52
CA VAL A 148 -1.06 9.02 22.85
C VAL A 148 0.19 8.65 22.06
N ALA A 149 0.69 7.43 22.26
CA ALA A 149 1.76 6.86 21.45
C ALA A 149 1.17 6.11 20.25
N ILE A 150 1.77 6.30 19.08
CA ILE A 150 1.44 5.55 17.87
C ILE A 150 2.72 4.88 17.37
N VAL A 151 2.65 3.59 17.10
CA VAL A 151 3.76 2.85 16.51
C VAL A 151 3.48 2.58 15.04
N GLY A 152 4.31 3.16 14.17
CA GLY A 152 4.19 3.11 12.72
C GLY A 152 3.50 4.35 12.13
N ALA A 153 4.20 5.02 11.22
CA ALA A 153 3.72 6.17 10.44
C ALA A 153 3.16 5.76 9.07
N GLY A 154 2.57 4.56 8.97
CA GLY A 154 1.80 4.12 7.82
C GLY A 154 0.38 4.69 7.82
N PRO A 155 -0.47 4.33 6.84
CA PRO A 155 -1.82 4.87 6.69
C PRO A 155 -2.70 4.78 7.94
N ALA A 156 -2.66 3.65 8.66
CA ALA A 156 -3.42 3.48 9.89
C ALA A 156 -2.95 4.42 10.99
N GLY A 157 -1.62 4.50 11.22
CA GLY A 157 -1.03 5.37 12.24
C GLY A 157 -1.26 6.84 11.94
N LEU A 158 -1.07 7.28 10.71
CA LEU A 158 -1.30 8.68 10.30
C LEU A 158 -2.77 9.08 10.41
N ALA A 159 -3.70 8.21 10.03
CA ALA A 159 -5.13 8.48 10.17
C ALA A 159 -5.55 8.55 11.66
N CYS A 160 -5.02 7.64 12.50
CA CYS A 160 -5.23 7.67 13.94
C CYS A 160 -4.66 8.96 14.56
N ALA A 161 -3.43 9.32 14.22
CA ALA A 161 -2.75 10.52 14.69
C ALA A 161 -3.53 11.80 14.37
N HIS A 162 -3.96 11.95 13.10
CA HIS A 162 -4.73 13.10 12.68
C HIS A 162 -6.05 13.23 13.46
N ALA A 163 -6.82 12.13 13.55
CA ALA A 163 -8.11 12.14 14.23
C ALA A 163 -7.96 12.46 15.75
N LEU A 164 -6.92 11.94 16.40
CA LEU A 164 -6.62 12.24 17.80
C LEU A 164 -6.15 13.69 17.99
N ALA A 165 -5.35 14.21 17.08
CA ALA A 165 -4.91 15.61 17.10
C ALA A 165 -6.10 16.57 16.92
N VAL A 166 -7.04 16.27 16.01
CA VAL A 166 -8.30 17.01 15.86
C VAL A 166 -9.12 16.98 17.16
N ALA A 167 -9.15 15.84 17.86
CA ALA A 167 -9.82 15.69 19.16
C ALA A 167 -9.13 16.42 20.33
N GLY A 168 -7.95 17.03 20.11
CA GLY A 168 -7.22 17.82 21.10
C GLY A 168 -6.13 17.06 21.86
N HIS A 169 -5.83 15.80 21.50
CA HIS A 169 -4.77 15.02 22.12
C HIS A 169 -3.38 15.39 21.56
N GLU A 170 -2.33 15.16 22.36
CA GLU A 170 -0.94 15.17 21.93
C GLU A 170 -0.53 13.78 21.45
N VAL A 171 0.06 13.70 20.27
CA VAL A 171 0.41 12.42 19.63
C VAL A 171 1.90 12.35 19.35
N THR A 172 2.51 11.24 19.75
CA THR A 172 3.88 10.90 19.34
C THR A 172 3.85 9.64 18.48
N ILE A 173 4.31 9.75 17.24
CA ILE A 173 4.46 8.61 16.33
C ILE A 173 5.92 8.12 16.42
N PHE A 174 6.10 6.82 16.59
CA PHE A 174 7.39 6.13 16.55
C PHE A 174 7.45 5.35 15.23
N GLU A 175 8.35 5.76 14.34
CA GLU A 175 8.50 5.18 13.00
C GLU A 175 9.88 4.58 12.84
N ALA A 176 9.93 3.31 12.44
CA ALA A 176 11.18 2.56 12.30
C ALA A 176 12.06 3.03 11.12
N ARG A 177 11.43 3.59 10.07
CA ARG A 177 12.11 4.06 8.86
C ARG A 177 12.42 5.56 8.93
N GLU A 178 13.20 6.03 7.95
CA GLU A 178 13.62 7.44 7.85
C GLU A 178 12.48 8.37 7.40
N LYS A 179 11.45 7.84 6.71
CA LYS A 179 10.31 8.60 6.21
C LYS A 179 8.99 7.99 6.67
N SER A 180 8.01 8.85 6.92
CA SER A 180 6.62 8.47 7.15
C SER A 180 5.91 8.10 5.84
N GLY A 181 4.80 7.33 5.94
CA GLY A 181 3.96 6.95 4.82
C GLY A 181 3.77 5.44 4.68
N GLY A 182 4.62 4.63 5.34
CA GLY A 182 4.54 3.17 5.25
C GLY A 182 4.62 2.68 3.80
N LEU A 183 3.75 1.74 3.39
CA LEU A 183 3.75 1.24 2.02
C LEU A 183 3.37 2.29 0.96
N ASN A 184 2.66 3.36 1.32
CA ASN A 184 2.40 4.46 0.38
C ASN A 184 3.70 5.16 -0.05
N GLU A 185 4.69 5.25 0.84
CA GLU A 185 6.01 5.82 0.54
C GLU A 185 6.95 4.78 -0.06
N TYR A 186 6.94 3.54 0.46
CA TYR A 186 7.97 2.56 0.15
C TYR A 186 7.51 1.39 -0.74
N GLY A 187 6.20 1.11 -0.84
CA GLY A 187 5.71 -0.13 -1.46
C GLY A 187 4.82 0.04 -2.68
N ILE A 188 4.39 1.26 -2.99
CA ILE A 188 3.56 1.55 -4.17
C ILE A 188 4.46 1.89 -5.36
N ALA A 189 4.13 1.39 -6.55
CA ALA A 189 4.89 1.69 -7.76
C ALA A 189 5.00 3.20 -8.04
N ALA A 190 6.20 3.66 -8.43
CA ALA A 190 6.52 5.07 -8.59
C ALA A 190 5.61 5.79 -9.60
N TYR A 191 5.27 5.14 -10.71
CA TYR A 191 4.38 5.67 -11.74
C TYR A 191 2.91 5.85 -11.29
N LYS A 192 2.51 5.27 -10.15
CA LYS A 192 1.18 5.46 -9.55
C LYS A 192 1.11 6.71 -8.68
N THR A 193 2.23 7.09 -8.08
CA THR A 193 2.32 8.21 -7.12
C THR A 193 3.57 9.05 -7.40
N PRO A 194 3.63 9.72 -8.59
CA PRO A 194 4.76 10.57 -8.93
C PRO A 194 4.84 11.82 -8.03
N ASP A 195 5.89 12.61 -8.22
CA ASP A 195 6.08 13.92 -7.59
C ASP A 195 6.12 13.91 -6.06
N ASP A 196 6.62 12.83 -5.45
CA ASP A 196 6.68 12.65 -4.00
C ASP A 196 5.33 12.86 -3.31
N PHE A 197 4.22 12.48 -3.98
CA PHE A 197 2.88 12.75 -3.49
C PHE A 197 2.63 12.13 -2.11
N ALA A 198 3.15 10.94 -1.83
CA ALA A 198 3.03 10.30 -0.52
C ALA A 198 3.60 11.19 0.61
N ALA A 199 4.79 11.75 0.41
CA ALA A 199 5.42 12.66 1.37
C ALA A 199 4.63 13.98 1.51
N LYS A 200 4.11 14.53 0.40
CA LYS A 200 3.26 15.74 0.42
C LYS A 200 1.98 15.52 1.22
N GLU A 201 1.31 14.37 1.05
CA GLU A 201 0.09 14.05 1.81
C GLU A 201 0.40 13.82 3.30
N VAL A 202 1.53 13.18 3.63
CA VAL A 202 2.00 13.09 5.02
C VAL A 202 2.21 14.47 5.63
N ALA A 203 2.90 15.37 4.94
CA ALA A 203 3.11 16.74 5.40
C ALA A 203 1.78 17.49 5.62
N PHE A 204 0.82 17.32 4.73
CA PHE A 204 -0.53 17.85 4.87
C PHE A 204 -1.25 17.31 6.11
N ILE A 205 -1.20 16.00 6.36
CA ILE A 205 -1.79 15.37 7.54
C ILE A 205 -1.18 15.93 8.83
N LEU A 206 0.15 16.03 8.88
CA LEU A 206 0.89 16.52 10.04
C LEU A 206 0.72 18.04 10.27
N SER A 207 0.29 18.79 9.28
CA SER A 207 0.04 20.24 9.39
C SER A 207 -1.09 20.60 10.34
N ILE A 208 -1.90 19.63 10.78
CA ILE A 208 -2.89 19.82 11.87
C ILE A 208 -2.22 20.24 13.18
N GLY A 209 -0.94 19.89 13.37
CA GLY A 209 -0.19 20.16 14.61
C GLY A 209 -0.45 19.13 15.73
N ALA A 210 0.28 19.28 16.85
CA ALA A 210 0.29 18.36 18.01
C ALA A 210 0.60 16.89 17.66
N VAL A 211 1.25 16.65 16.55
CA VAL A 211 1.78 15.35 16.15
C VAL A 211 3.28 15.48 16.00
N THR A 212 4.03 14.73 16.82
CA THR A 212 5.49 14.62 16.74
C THR A 212 5.85 13.27 16.17
N VAL A 213 6.73 13.22 15.17
CA VAL A 213 7.21 11.95 14.60
C VAL A 213 8.67 11.73 15.00
N LYS A 214 8.95 10.57 15.57
CA LYS A 214 10.31 10.09 15.90
C LYS A 214 10.69 9.01 14.90
N HIS A 215 11.46 9.39 13.88
CA HIS A 215 11.97 8.45 12.87
C HIS A 215 13.16 7.65 13.40
N GLY A 216 13.41 6.48 12.81
CA GLY A 216 14.49 5.57 13.18
C GLY A 216 14.26 4.80 14.47
N VAL A 217 13.06 4.89 15.08
CA VAL A 217 12.71 4.24 16.35
C VAL A 217 11.79 3.07 16.10
N ALA A 218 12.28 1.86 16.30
CA ALA A 218 11.56 0.60 16.10
C ALA A 218 11.10 0.00 17.43
N LEU A 219 9.84 -0.45 17.47
CA LEU A 219 9.30 -1.24 18.57
C LEU A 219 10.07 -2.56 18.71
N GLY A 220 10.38 -2.93 19.95
CA GLY A 220 11.12 -4.16 20.29
C GLY A 220 12.64 -4.03 20.15
N ARG A 221 13.13 -2.99 19.45
CA ARG A 221 14.57 -2.71 19.31
C ARG A 221 14.97 -1.47 20.13
N ASP A 222 14.29 -0.35 19.94
CA ASP A 222 14.65 0.95 20.51
C ASP A 222 13.69 1.36 21.61
N VAL A 223 12.47 0.87 21.60
CA VAL A 223 11.42 1.13 22.60
C VAL A 223 10.58 -0.13 22.81
N SER A 224 10.20 -0.41 24.07
CA SER A 224 9.29 -1.52 24.40
C SER A 224 7.84 -1.04 24.47
N LEU A 225 6.89 -1.99 24.33
CA LEU A 225 5.47 -1.68 24.47
C LEU A 225 5.12 -1.26 25.91
N GLU A 226 5.79 -1.86 26.91
CA GLU A 226 5.63 -1.51 28.32
C GLU A 226 6.05 -0.07 28.58
N ALA A 227 7.19 0.37 28.05
CA ALA A 227 7.65 1.75 28.18
C ALA A 227 6.66 2.73 27.55
N LEU A 228 6.15 2.42 26.35
CA LEU A 228 5.14 3.26 25.71
C LEU A 228 3.86 3.37 26.52
N ARG A 229 3.40 2.28 27.14
CA ARG A 229 2.20 2.25 28.00
C ARG A 229 2.39 2.99 29.32
N SER A 230 3.62 3.00 29.86
CA SER A 230 3.95 3.76 31.07
C SER A 230 3.98 5.27 30.81
N ASP A 231 4.50 5.67 29.64
CA ASP A 231 4.75 7.07 29.33
C ASP A 231 3.56 7.78 28.65
N HIS A 232 2.53 7.03 28.22
CA HIS A 232 1.39 7.56 27.47
C HIS A 232 0.06 7.02 28.03
N ASP A 233 -1.00 7.79 27.84
CA ASP A 233 -2.35 7.42 28.31
C ASP A 233 -2.99 6.31 27.45
N ALA A 234 -2.55 6.14 26.21
CA ALA A 234 -2.97 5.10 25.27
C ALA A 234 -1.88 4.82 24.24
N VAL A 235 -1.91 3.61 23.65
CA VAL A 235 -1.00 3.18 22.59
C VAL A 235 -1.79 2.63 21.40
N PHE A 236 -1.44 3.06 20.19
CA PHE A 236 -1.94 2.49 18.95
C PHE A 236 -0.82 1.78 18.17
N LEU A 237 -1.07 0.55 17.73
CA LEU A 237 -0.14 -0.27 16.96
C LEU A 237 -0.57 -0.32 15.47
N GLY A 238 0.14 0.41 14.62
CA GLY A 238 -0.03 0.44 13.16
C GLY A 238 1.17 -0.16 12.44
N LEU A 239 1.59 -1.37 12.86
CA LEU A 239 2.88 -1.97 12.49
C LEU A 239 2.99 -2.39 11.02
N GLY A 240 1.85 -2.53 10.32
CA GLY A 240 1.81 -3.12 8.99
C GLY A 240 2.29 -4.58 8.97
N LEU A 241 2.86 -5.01 7.86
CA LEU A 241 3.45 -6.34 7.70
C LEU A 241 4.98 -6.20 7.66
N GLY A 242 5.65 -6.71 8.68
CA GLY A 242 7.09 -6.51 8.91
C GLY A 242 8.00 -7.50 8.20
N ALA A 243 7.46 -8.55 7.58
CA ALA A 243 8.24 -9.61 6.93
C ALA A 243 7.58 -10.08 5.63
N THR A 244 8.33 -10.83 4.82
CA THR A 244 7.86 -11.41 3.56
C THR A 244 7.89 -12.93 3.62
N ASN A 245 7.02 -13.56 2.83
CA ASN A 245 7.01 -14.99 2.67
C ASN A 245 8.19 -15.44 1.81
N LYS A 246 8.77 -16.60 2.11
CA LYS A 246 9.85 -17.20 1.35
C LYS A 246 9.32 -18.33 0.45
N LEU A 247 9.99 -18.56 -0.68
CA LEU A 247 9.67 -19.67 -1.58
C LEU A 247 9.95 -21.02 -0.92
N GLY A 248 10.93 -21.06 -0.01
CA GLY A 248 11.41 -22.28 0.62
C GLY A 248 12.26 -23.16 -0.33
N LEU A 249 12.85 -22.55 -1.34
CA LEU A 249 13.70 -23.22 -2.32
C LEU A 249 15.17 -23.08 -1.93
N ALA A 250 15.97 -24.10 -2.25
CA ALA A 250 17.41 -24.06 -2.05
C ALA A 250 18.04 -22.89 -2.80
N GLY A 251 18.97 -22.18 -2.15
CA GLY A 251 19.62 -20.99 -2.71
C GLY A 251 18.84 -19.68 -2.58
N GLU A 252 17.58 -19.71 -2.12
CA GLU A 252 16.84 -18.48 -1.81
C GLU A 252 17.51 -17.75 -0.62
N GLY A 253 18.00 -16.57 -0.81
CA GLY A 253 18.74 -15.80 0.20
C GLY A 253 20.27 -15.93 0.10
N GLU A 254 20.80 -16.88 -0.67
CA GLU A 254 22.22 -17.01 -0.96
C GLU A 254 22.57 -16.42 -2.34
N LEU A 255 21.63 -16.52 -3.29
CA LEU A 255 21.81 -16.04 -4.66
C LEU A 255 21.55 -14.52 -4.72
N ALA A 256 22.56 -13.76 -5.11
CA ALA A 256 22.58 -12.30 -5.03
C ALA A 256 21.48 -11.59 -5.83
N ASN A 257 20.93 -12.24 -6.86
CA ASN A 257 19.90 -11.71 -7.76
C ASN A 257 18.51 -12.34 -7.55
N VAL A 258 18.31 -13.04 -6.42
CA VAL A 258 16.99 -13.44 -5.91
C VAL A 258 16.59 -12.45 -4.84
N ILE A 259 15.67 -11.57 -5.17
CA ILE A 259 15.40 -10.34 -4.42
C ILE A 259 13.93 -10.31 -4.00
N ASP A 260 13.67 -9.82 -2.79
CA ASP A 260 12.31 -9.53 -2.36
C ASP A 260 11.75 -8.35 -3.16
N ALA A 261 10.54 -8.51 -3.70
CA ALA A 261 9.92 -7.46 -4.52
C ALA A 261 9.60 -6.19 -3.73
N VAL A 262 9.25 -6.32 -2.44
CA VAL A 262 8.93 -5.17 -1.59
C VAL A 262 10.18 -4.33 -1.33
N ASP A 263 11.31 -4.98 -1.06
CA ASP A 263 12.58 -4.30 -0.84
C ASP A 263 13.05 -3.58 -2.11
N TYR A 264 12.96 -4.24 -3.27
CA TYR A 264 13.34 -3.60 -4.53
C TYR A 264 12.45 -2.40 -4.88
N ILE A 265 11.12 -2.49 -4.66
CA ILE A 265 10.22 -1.36 -4.86
C ILE A 265 10.57 -0.22 -3.90
N ALA A 266 10.91 -0.53 -2.65
CA ALA A 266 11.33 0.48 -1.68
C ALA A 266 12.59 1.22 -2.13
N ASP A 267 13.61 0.50 -2.61
CA ASP A 267 14.84 1.12 -3.12
C ASP A 267 14.59 1.97 -4.38
N LEU A 268 13.74 1.47 -5.29
CA LEU A 268 13.35 2.23 -6.48
C LEU A 268 12.65 3.53 -6.09
N ARG A 269 11.74 3.48 -5.13
CA ARG A 269 11.02 4.65 -4.61
C ARG A 269 11.95 5.68 -3.95
N GLN A 270 13.03 5.23 -3.32
CA GLN A 270 13.99 6.10 -2.64
C GLN A 270 15.16 6.53 -3.55
N ALA A 271 15.24 5.98 -4.76
CA ALA A 271 16.28 6.33 -5.71
C ALA A 271 16.09 7.76 -6.25
N LYS A 272 17.12 8.60 -6.08
CA LYS A 272 17.15 9.97 -6.65
C LYS A 272 17.32 9.99 -8.18
N ASP A 273 17.83 8.90 -8.72
CA ASP A 273 18.18 8.77 -10.14
C ASP A 273 17.97 7.31 -10.56
N LEU A 274 16.89 7.08 -11.28
CA LEU A 274 16.49 5.75 -11.73
C LEU A 274 17.51 5.12 -12.70
N SER A 275 18.32 5.92 -13.41
CA SER A 275 19.37 5.43 -14.31
C SER A 275 20.48 4.69 -13.57
N LYS A 276 20.61 4.89 -12.26
CA LYS A 276 21.61 4.22 -11.41
C LYS A 276 21.13 2.86 -10.88
N LEU A 277 19.86 2.51 -11.08
CA LEU A 277 19.36 1.21 -10.70
C LEU A 277 19.82 0.15 -11.70
N ALA A 278 20.27 -0.97 -11.16
CA ALA A 278 20.63 -2.11 -11.97
C ALA A 278 19.39 -2.90 -12.41
N VAL A 279 19.29 -3.22 -13.68
CA VAL A 279 18.13 -3.91 -14.28
C VAL A 279 18.59 -5.11 -15.07
N GLY A 280 17.98 -6.27 -14.83
CA GLY A 280 18.19 -7.46 -15.65
C GLY A 280 17.50 -7.33 -17.01
N ARG A 281 18.04 -7.95 -18.05
CA ARG A 281 17.37 -8.05 -19.34
C ARG A 281 16.17 -8.98 -19.28
N ARG A 282 16.34 -10.11 -18.55
CA ARG A 282 15.31 -11.13 -18.33
C ARG A 282 14.93 -11.12 -16.85
N VAL A 283 13.74 -10.67 -16.55
CA VAL A 283 13.23 -10.58 -15.19
C VAL A 283 12.12 -11.60 -14.98
N LEU A 284 12.24 -12.38 -13.93
CA LEU A 284 11.24 -13.34 -13.49
C LEU A 284 10.64 -12.86 -12.16
N VAL A 285 9.32 -12.72 -12.12
CA VAL A 285 8.57 -12.38 -10.91
C VAL A 285 7.75 -13.59 -10.49
N ILE A 286 7.95 -14.08 -9.28
CA ILE A 286 7.19 -15.20 -8.71
C ILE A 286 6.13 -14.65 -7.77
N GLY A 287 4.86 -14.71 -8.20
CA GLY A 287 3.73 -14.17 -7.45
C GLY A 287 2.54 -13.80 -8.31
N GLY A 288 1.47 -13.27 -7.70
CA GLY A 288 0.24 -12.92 -8.43
C GLY A 288 -0.60 -11.84 -7.75
N GLY A 289 -0.01 -11.08 -6.82
CA GLY A 289 -0.61 -9.91 -6.18
C GLY A 289 -0.25 -8.60 -6.88
N MET A 290 -0.72 -7.49 -6.34
CA MET A 290 -0.40 -6.14 -6.83
C MET A 290 1.11 -5.86 -6.82
N THR A 291 1.82 -6.26 -5.76
CA THR A 291 3.28 -6.15 -5.66
C THR A 291 4.01 -6.84 -6.82
N ALA A 292 3.51 -8.03 -7.26
CA ALA A 292 4.09 -8.74 -8.40
C ALA A 292 3.90 -7.96 -9.70
N VAL A 293 2.75 -7.34 -9.89
CA VAL A 293 2.49 -6.46 -11.04
C VAL A 293 3.36 -5.22 -10.97
N ASP A 294 3.44 -4.57 -9.81
CA ASP A 294 4.21 -3.35 -9.62
C ASP A 294 5.69 -3.54 -9.94
N VAL A 295 6.34 -4.58 -9.40
CA VAL A 295 7.75 -4.84 -9.69
C VAL A 295 7.96 -5.25 -11.16
N ALA A 296 7.02 -5.99 -11.76
CA ALA A 296 7.12 -6.41 -13.15
C ALA A 296 7.01 -5.23 -14.13
N VAL A 297 6.01 -4.37 -13.92
CA VAL A 297 5.83 -3.17 -14.76
C VAL A 297 7.01 -2.22 -14.58
N GLN A 298 7.44 -1.94 -13.37
CA GLN A 298 8.61 -1.07 -13.12
C GLN A 298 9.89 -1.63 -13.77
N SER A 299 10.08 -2.95 -13.76
CA SER A 299 11.21 -3.58 -14.47
C SER A 299 11.16 -3.32 -15.97
N LYS A 300 9.97 -3.37 -16.59
CA LYS A 300 9.78 -3.00 -18.01
C LYS A 300 10.10 -1.53 -18.25
N LEU A 301 9.59 -0.64 -17.38
CA LEU A 301 9.80 0.79 -17.49
C LEU A 301 11.28 1.19 -17.31
N LEU A 302 12.04 0.39 -16.56
CA LEU A 302 13.49 0.54 -16.40
C LEU A 302 14.31 -0.03 -17.59
N GLY A 303 13.67 -0.70 -18.55
CA GLY A 303 14.33 -1.19 -19.75
C GLY A 303 14.64 -2.68 -19.76
N ALA A 304 13.95 -3.51 -18.98
CA ALA A 304 14.06 -4.96 -19.11
C ALA A 304 13.47 -5.45 -20.44
N ASP A 305 14.21 -6.31 -21.17
CA ASP A 305 13.78 -6.84 -22.47
C ASP A 305 12.60 -7.80 -22.32
N ARG A 306 12.69 -8.72 -21.36
CA ARG A 306 11.66 -9.72 -21.07
C ARG A 306 11.32 -9.73 -19.59
N VAL A 307 10.05 -9.55 -19.26
CA VAL A 307 9.54 -9.69 -17.91
C VAL A 307 8.43 -10.75 -17.88
N THR A 308 8.54 -11.70 -16.98
CA THR A 308 7.57 -12.80 -16.82
C THR A 308 7.09 -12.85 -15.39
N ILE A 309 5.79 -12.77 -15.18
CA ILE A 309 5.13 -13.11 -13.91
C ILE A 309 4.76 -14.60 -13.96
N ALA A 310 5.26 -15.40 -13.03
CA ALA A 310 4.88 -16.80 -12.84
C ALA A 310 3.95 -16.95 -11.63
N TYR A 311 2.76 -17.50 -11.87
CA TYR A 311 1.77 -17.67 -10.82
C TYR A 311 1.27 -19.12 -10.74
N ARG A 312 1.26 -19.68 -9.53
CA ARG A 312 0.99 -21.13 -9.32
C ARG A 312 -0.46 -21.56 -9.58
N ARG A 313 -1.41 -20.61 -9.70
CA ARG A 313 -2.84 -20.87 -9.96
C ARG A 313 -3.29 -20.19 -11.25
N GLY A 314 -4.61 -20.27 -11.53
CA GLY A 314 -5.22 -19.61 -12.69
C GLY A 314 -5.24 -18.08 -12.56
N THR A 315 -5.30 -17.38 -13.68
CA THR A 315 -5.33 -15.91 -13.71
C THR A 315 -6.51 -15.31 -12.95
N HIS A 316 -7.64 -16.02 -12.90
CA HIS A 316 -8.84 -15.60 -12.14
C HIS A 316 -8.63 -15.63 -10.61
N GLN A 317 -7.65 -16.38 -10.13
CA GLN A 317 -7.30 -16.50 -8.71
C GLN A 317 -6.16 -15.54 -8.30
N MET A 318 -5.63 -14.74 -9.24
CA MET A 318 -4.65 -13.71 -8.92
C MET A 318 -5.30 -12.64 -8.04
N LYS A 319 -4.61 -12.24 -6.98
CA LYS A 319 -5.06 -11.14 -6.10
C LYS A 319 -4.91 -9.76 -6.77
N ALA A 320 -4.07 -9.64 -7.80
CA ALA A 320 -4.02 -8.45 -8.65
C ALA A 320 -5.35 -8.25 -9.37
N SER A 321 -5.88 -7.02 -9.38
CA SER A 321 -7.16 -6.69 -10.00
C SER A 321 -7.15 -6.93 -11.52
N ARG A 322 -8.32 -6.87 -12.16
CA ARG A 322 -8.41 -6.97 -13.63
C ARG A 322 -7.62 -5.84 -14.30
N PHE A 323 -7.73 -4.64 -13.76
CA PHE A 323 -6.99 -3.47 -14.25
C PHE A 323 -5.48 -3.71 -14.15
N GLU A 324 -4.96 -4.15 -13.01
CA GLU A 324 -3.55 -4.43 -12.79
C GLU A 324 -2.99 -5.49 -13.75
N ARG A 325 -3.72 -6.59 -13.94
CA ARG A 325 -3.31 -7.63 -14.90
C ARG A 325 -3.26 -7.11 -16.33
N ARG A 326 -4.25 -6.29 -16.72
CA ARG A 326 -4.27 -5.65 -18.03
C ARG A 326 -3.10 -4.67 -18.20
N LEU A 327 -2.83 -3.87 -17.17
CA LEU A 327 -1.67 -2.95 -17.17
C LEU A 327 -0.37 -3.71 -17.40
N ALA A 328 -0.13 -4.80 -16.67
CA ALA A 328 1.06 -5.64 -16.86
C ALA A 328 1.17 -6.12 -18.33
N GLN A 329 0.08 -6.67 -18.88
CA GLN A 329 0.07 -7.19 -20.25
C GLN A 329 0.29 -6.10 -21.31
N THR A 330 -0.35 -4.95 -21.16
CA THR A 330 -0.17 -3.81 -22.10
C THR A 330 1.20 -3.17 -21.96
N SER A 331 1.87 -3.31 -20.84
CA SER A 331 3.27 -2.93 -20.63
C SER A 331 4.27 -3.97 -21.16
N GLY A 332 3.80 -5.05 -21.80
CA GLY A 332 4.65 -6.10 -22.38
C GLY A 332 5.15 -7.14 -21.37
N VAL A 333 4.48 -7.29 -20.22
CA VAL A 333 4.77 -8.35 -19.25
C VAL A 333 4.03 -9.62 -19.63
N LEU A 334 4.73 -10.76 -19.64
CA LEU A 334 4.16 -12.07 -19.83
C LEU A 334 3.60 -12.59 -18.49
N ILE A 335 2.32 -12.96 -18.44
CA ILE A 335 1.73 -13.65 -17.30
C ILE A 335 1.63 -15.15 -17.61
N ARG A 336 2.33 -15.98 -16.82
CA ARG A 336 2.30 -17.45 -16.91
C ARG A 336 1.54 -18.01 -15.70
N PRO A 337 0.25 -18.32 -15.85
CA PRO A 337 -0.52 -19.01 -14.82
C PRO A 337 -0.14 -20.49 -14.75
N TRP A 338 -0.55 -21.15 -13.68
CA TRP A 338 -0.33 -22.58 -13.45
C TRP A 338 1.15 -22.96 -13.44
N ALA A 339 1.99 -22.08 -12.89
CA ALA A 339 3.44 -22.20 -12.81
C ALA A 339 3.89 -22.18 -11.35
N ARG A 340 4.20 -23.35 -10.79
CA ARG A 340 4.77 -23.52 -9.44
C ARG A 340 6.28 -23.61 -9.55
N PRO A 341 7.07 -22.74 -8.90
CA PRO A 341 8.51 -22.90 -8.86
C PRO A 341 8.87 -24.13 -8.04
N VAL A 342 9.84 -24.91 -8.51
CA VAL A 342 10.31 -26.12 -7.85
C VAL A 342 11.80 -26.09 -7.55
N ALA A 343 12.57 -25.30 -8.27
CA ALA A 343 13.99 -25.07 -8.00
C ALA A 343 14.44 -23.72 -8.57
N LEU A 344 15.42 -23.11 -7.92
CA LEU A 344 16.22 -22.03 -8.49
C LEU A 344 17.44 -22.67 -9.18
N GLU A 345 17.73 -22.21 -10.38
CA GLU A 345 18.94 -22.62 -11.10
C GLU A 345 19.99 -21.55 -10.93
N SER A 346 21.23 -21.93 -10.67
CA SER A 346 22.30 -20.98 -10.41
C SER A 346 23.53 -21.25 -11.27
N HIS A 347 24.26 -20.20 -11.56
CA HIS A 347 25.58 -20.24 -12.18
C HIS A 347 26.45 -19.14 -11.55
N GLY A 348 27.65 -19.47 -11.11
CA GLY A 348 28.59 -18.48 -10.57
C GLY A 348 28.09 -17.71 -9.34
N GLY A 349 27.26 -18.34 -8.47
CA GLY A 349 26.73 -17.68 -7.26
C GLY A 349 25.50 -16.78 -7.50
N ALA A 350 24.98 -16.74 -8.72
CA ALA A 350 23.78 -16.01 -9.08
C ALA A 350 22.72 -16.95 -9.70
N ALA A 351 21.43 -16.61 -9.55
CA ALA A 351 20.36 -17.32 -10.25
C ALA A 351 20.46 -17.06 -11.74
N SER A 352 20.36 -18.11 -12.54
CA SER A 352 20.28 -18.08 -14.01
C SER A 352 18.86 -18.35 -14.53
N GLY A 353 17.93 -18.56 -13.62
CA GLY A 353 16.53 -18.86 -13.87
C GLY A 353 15.90 -19.69 -12.76
N ALA A 354 14.74 -20.24 -13.08
CA ALA A 354 14.04 -21.15 -12.20
C ALA A 354 13.36 -22.28 -12.98
N LEU A 355 13.26 -23.45 -12.36
CA LEU A 355 12.53 -24.60 -12.85
C LEU A 355 11.10 -24.53 -12.31
N PHE A 356 10.13 -24.71 -13.19
CA PHE A 356 8.71 -24.69 -12.88
C PHE A 356 8.05 -26.01 -13.21
N GLU A 357 7.12 -26.42 -12.38
CA GLU A 357 6.15 -27.46 -12.67
C GLU A 357 4.81 -26.82 -13.08
N ARG A 358 4.17 -27.39 -14.10
CA ARG A 358 2.78 -27.02 -14.37
C ARG A 358 1.88 -27.56 -13.27
N THR A 359 0.90 -26.76 -12.88
CA THR A 359 -0.10 -27.11 -11.87
C THR A 359 -1.49 -27.12 -12.48
N ARG A 360 -2.42 -27.75 -11.80
CA ARG A 360 -3.86 -27.68 -12.03
C ARG A 360 -4.60 -27.76 -10.70
N GLU A 361 -5.85 -27.43 -10.70
CA GLU A 361 -6.70 -27.57 -9.52
C GLU A 361 -7.52 -28.87 -9.64
N GLU A 362 -7.43 -29.72 -8.61
CA GLU A 362 -8.24 -30.94 -8.47
C GLU A 362 -8.88 -30.94 -7.09
N ALA A 363 -10.21 -30.98 -7.05
CA ALA A 363 -10.99 -30.98 -5.80
C ALA A 363 -10.59 -29.86 -4.81
N GLY A 364 -10.26 -28.65 -5.31
CA GLY A 364 -9.81 -27.51 -4.53
C GLY A 364 -8.34 -27.54 -4.11
N ALA A 365 -7.61 -28.62 -4.40
CA ALA A 365 -6.19 -28.74 -4.14
C ALA A 365 -5.34 -28.41 -5.39
N LEU A 366 -4.19 -27.79 -5.17
CA LEU A 366 -3.24 -27.48 -6.23
C LEU A 366 -2.30 -28.68 -6.42
N VAL A 367 -2.42 -29.38 -7.54
CA VAL A 367 -1.60 -30.55 -7.86
C VAL A 367 -0.66 -30.30 -9.04
N GLY A 368 0.48 -31.01 -9.09
CA GLY A 368 1.38 -31.01 -10.22
C GLY A 368 0.73 -31.66 -11.45
N ALA A 369 0.95 -31.12 -12.62
CA ALA A 369 0.27 -31.53 -13.86
C ALA A 369 1.21 -31.61 -15.07
N GLY A 370 2.41 -32.12 -14.93
CA GLY A 370 3.24 -32.30 -16.10
C GLY A 370 4.74 -32.22 -15.88
N ARG A 371 5.46 -32.11 -16.98
CA ARG A 371 6.94 -32.00 -16.98
C ARG A 371 7.35 -30.63 -16.47
N ALA A 372 8.44 -30.60 -15.73
CA ALA A 372 9.11 -29.37 -15.38
C ALA A 372 9.65 -28.65 -16.64
N TYR A 373 9.63 -27.34 -16.60
CA TYR A 373 10.19 -26.49 -17.65
C TYR A 373 10.96 -25.32 -17.04
N ARG A 374 11.94 -24.83 -17.75
CA ARG A 374 12.83 -23.77 -17.34
C ARG A 374 12.32 -22.40 -17.79
N VAL A 375 12.52 -21.39 -16.93
CA VAL A 375 12.41 -19.97 -17.28
C VAL A 375 13.74 -19.31 -16.92
N GLU A 376 14.44 -18.85 -17.94
CA GLU A 376 15.69 -18.10 -17.75
C GLU A 376 15.44 -16.72 -17.21
N ALA A 377 16.30 -16.27 -16.30
CA ALA A 377 16.25 -14.95 -15.69
C ALA A 377 17.62 -14.48 -15.23
N ASP A 378 17.87 -13.20 -15.36
CA ASP A 378 19.04 -12.51 -14.81
C ASP A 378 18.73 -11.95 -13.41
N VAL A 379 17.43 -11.75 -13.11
CA VAL A 379 16.91 -11.34 -11.79
C VAL A 379 15.62 -12.09 -11.51
N VAL A 380 15.47 -12.59 -10.29
CA VAL A 380 14.26 -13.24 -9.77
C VAL A 380 13.69 -12.42 -8.64
N PHE A 381 12.49 -11.89 -8.81
CA PHE A 381 11.74 -11.22 -7.73
C PHE A 381 10.77 -12.18 -7.05
N VAL A 382 10.84 -12.23 -5.71
CA VAL A 382 9.90 -12.97 -4.86
C VAL A 382 8.79 -12.03 -4.42
N ALA A 383 7.54 -12.30 -4.87
CA ALA A 383 6.36 -11.46 -4.64
C ALA A 383 5.16 -12.31 -4.17
N ILE A 384 5.39 -13.23 -3.23
CA ILE A 384 4.39 -14.22 -2.77
C ILE A 384 3.65 -13.79 -1.50
N GLY A 385 3.71 -12.50 -1.17
CA GLY A 385 2.98 -11.87 -0.07
C GLY A 385 3.85 -11.58 1.14
N GLN A 386 3.30 -10.75 2.01
CA GLN A 386 3.90 -10.34 3.26
C GLN A 386 3.25 -11.07 4.43
N LYS A 387 3.90 -11.05 5.60
CA LYS A 387 3.41 -11.60 6.85
C LYS A 387 3.68 -10.66 8.03
N ALA A 388 2.89 -10.80 9.08
CA ALA A 388 3.14 -10.09 10.33
C ALA A 388 4.47 -10.53 10.94
N ALA A 389 5.07 -9.63 11.74
CA ALA A 389 6.29 -9.87 12.51
C ALA A 389 6.01 -9.59 13.99
N PRO A 390 5.33 -10.52 14.70
CA PRO A 390 4.93 -10.34 16.10
C PRO A 390 6.12 -10.27 17.05
N GLU A 391 7.32 -10.64 16.62
CA GLU A 391 8.55 -10.58 17.42
C GLU A 391 8.84 -9.17 17.94
N ALA A 392 8.40 -8.14 17.21
CA ALA A 392 8.51 -6.74 17.62
C ALA A 392 7.74 -6.42 18.93
N LEU A 393 6.79 -7.26 19.31
CA LEU A 393 6.02 -7.10 20.54
C LEU A 393 6.77 -7.59 21.79
N GLY A 394 7.95 -8.18 21.65
CA GLY A 394 8.83 -8.56 22.75
C GLY A 394 8.24 -9.59 23.74
N GLY A 395 7.30 -10.45 23.28
CA GLY A 395 6.67 -11.46 24.14
C GLY A 395 5.54 -10.91 25.04
N THR A 396 5.01 -9.72 24.73
CA THR A 396 3.84 -9.17 25.43
C THR A 396 2.58 -10.03 25.22
N GLU A 397 1.63 -9.98 26.15
CA GLU A 397 0.37 -10.76 26.15
C GLU A 397 -0.66 -10.28 25.10
N VAL A 398 -0.24 -9.62 24.03
CA VAL A 398 -1.16 -9.24 22.94
C VAL A 398 -1.48 -10.48 22.12
N GLN A 399 -2.76 -10.82 22.01
CA GLN A 399 -3.21 -11.98 21.26
C GLN A 399 -2.98 -11.80 19.76
N CYS A 400 -2.42 -12.84 19.13
CA CYS A 400 -2.25 -12.94 17.69
C CYS A 400 -3.02 -14.16 17.15
N ASP A 401 -3.41 -14.10 15.89
CA ASP A 401 -3.95 -15.25 15.17
C ASP A 401 -2.82 -16.21 14.71
N LYS A 402 -3.20 -17.29 14.02
CA LYS A 402 -2.25 -18.29 13.48
C LYS A 402 -1.25 -17.71 12.47
N ASP A 403 -1.56 -16.58 11.86
CA ASP A 403 -0.73 -15.91 10.86
C ASP A 403 0.12 -14.77 11.50
N GLY A 404 0.08 -14.65 12.83
CA GLY A 404 0.82 -13.66 13.61
C GLY A 404 0.20 -12.26 13.58
N ARG A 405 -1.03 -12.08 13.05
CA ARG A 405 -1.74 -10.81 13.05
C ARG A 405 -2.44 -10.58 14.39
N LEU A 406 -2.47 -9.33 14.83
CA LEU A 406 -3.08 -8.93 16.11
C LEU A 406 -4.60 -9.15 16.08
N VAL A 407 -5.15 -9.76 17.12
CA VAL A 407 -6.59 -9.91 17.30
C VAL A 407 -7.13 -8.64 17.95
N VAL A 408 -8.15 -8.04 17.32
CA VAL A 408 -8.81 -6.83 17.80
C VAL A 408 -10.32 -6.97 17.73
N ASP A 409 -11.03 -6.23 18.60
CA ASP A 409 -12.47 -6.09 18.54
C ASP A 409 -12.93 -5.08 17.46
N GLU A 410 -14.24 -4.82 17.38
CA GLU A 410 -14.81 -3.86 16.41
C GLU A 410 -14.33 -2.43 16.64
N GLU A 411 -13.95 -2.06 17.85
CA GLU A 411 -13.41 -0.76 18.25
C GLU A 411 -11.88 -0.69 18.14
N ARG A 412 -11.26 -1.73 17.58
CA ARG A 412 -9.81 -1.85 17.41
C ARG A 412 -9.01 -1.99 18.70
N ARG A 413 -9.65 -2.42 19.82
CA ARG A 413 -8.97 -2.75 21.06
C ARG A 413 -8.29 -4.11 20.93
N THR A 414 -7.09 -4.23 21.46
CA THR A 414 -6.39 -5.52 21.59
C THR A 414 -6.81 -6.21 22.90
N SER A 415 -6.29 -7.42 23.14
CA SER A 415 -6.42 -8.11 24.43
C SER A 415 -5.75 -7.38 25.59
N LEU A 416 -4.82 -6.45 25.30
CA LEU A 416 -4.08 -5.69 26.31
C LEU A 416 -4.74 -4.32 26.55
N ALA A 417 -5.21 -4.08 27.77
CA ALA A 417 -5.87 -2.82 28.12
C ALA A 417 -4.99 -1.59 27.84
N GLY A 418 -5.57 -0.55 27.24
CA GLY A 418 -4.87 0.67 26.87
C GLY A 418 -4.09 0.57 25.54
N VAL A 419 -4.24 -0.55 24.82
CA VAL A 419 -3.58 -0.79 23.54
C VAL A 419 -4.60 -1.08 22.45
N TRP A 420 -4.51 -0.35 21.34
CA TRP A 420 -5.31 -0.52 20.13
C TRP A 420 -4.41 -0.92 18.97
N ALA A 421 -4.98 -1.50 17.93
CA ALA A 421 -4.24 -1.82 16.71
C ALA A 421 -5.11 -1.68 15.45
N GLY A 422 -4.47 -1.44 14.29
CA GLY A 422 -5.18 -1.33 13.02
C GLY A 422 -4.25 -1.38 11.81
N GLY A 423 -4.84 -1.49 10.63
CA GLY A 423 -4.15 -1.68 9.36
C GLY A 423 -3.75 -3.14 9.13
N ASP A 424 -2.74 -3.37 8.27
CA ASP A 424 -2.41 -4.70 7.80
C ASP A 424 -1.91 -5.65 8.90
N CYS A 425 -1.50 -5.14 10.07
CA CYS A 425 -1.07 -5.97 11.20
C CYS A 425 -2.22 -6.63 11.96
N VAL A 426 -3.50 -6.32 11.67
CA VAL A 426 -4.64 -6.92 12.38
C VAL A 426 -5.28 -8.06 11.60
N ALA A 427 -5.86 -9.02 12.32
CA ALA A 427 -6.55 -10.17 11.76
C ALA A 427 -7.81 -9.77 10.99
N GLY A 428 -8.13 -10.48 9.90
CA GLY A 428 -9.37 -10.31 9.13
C GLY A 428 -9.45 -9.00 8.33
N GLY A 429 -8.37 -8.23 8.22
CA GLY A 429 -8.29 -7.00 7.43
C GLY A 429 -8.10 -7.25 5.93
N LEU A 430 -8.35 -6.20 5.14
CA LEU A 430 -7.90 -6.10 3.75
C LEU A 430 -6.60 -5.29 3.73
N ASP A 431 -5.57 -5.80 3.07
CA ASP A 431 -4.27 -5.13 2.95
C ASP A 431 -4.38 -3.99 1.92
N LEU A 432 -5.09 -2.91 2.29
CA LEU A 432 -5.39 -1.74 1.47
C LEU A 432 -5.23 -0.44 2.28
N THR A 433 -4.66 0.60 1.66
CA THR A 433 -4.53 1.93 2.26
C THR A 433 -5.84 2.43 2.85
N VAL A 434 -6.94 2.36 2.10
CA VAL A 434 -8.25 2.85 2.54
C VAL A 434 -8.79 2.08 3.74
N ARG A 435 -8.50 0.78 3.88
CA ARG A 435 -8.90 -0.01 5.04
C ARG A 435 -8.07 0.36 6.26
N ALA A 436 -6.76 0.51 6.09
CA ALA A 436 -5.87 0.93 7.15
C ALA A 436 -6.28 2.32 7.71
N VAL A 437 -6.69 3.25 6.85
CA VAL A 437 -7.23 4.55 7.26
C VAL A 437 -8.48 4.41 8.13
N GLU A 438 -9.43 3.55 7.72
CA GLU A 438 -10.65 3.33 8.52
C GLU A 438 -10.33 2.71 9.88
N ASP A 439 -9.40 1.77 9.93
CA ASP A 439 -8.96 1.17 11.20
C ASP A 439 -8.34 2.22 12.13
N GLY A 440 -7.48 3.11 11.60
CA GLY A 440 -6.91 4.21 12.37
C GLY A 440 -7.97 5.17 12.91
N LYS A 441 -8.97 5.53 12.10
CA LYS A 441 -10.09 6.38 12.52
C LYS A 441 -10.94 5.73 13.61
N ARG A 442 -11.26 4.44 13.46
CA ARG A 442 -12.04 3.70 14.47
C ARG A 442 -11.29 3.63 15.80
N ALA A 443 -10.00 3.28 15.74
CA ALA A 443 -9.15 3.28 16.92
C ALA A 443 -9.11 4.65 17.60
N ALA A 444 -8.93 5.74 16.82
CA ALA A 444 -8.90 7.09 17.38
C ALA A 444 -10.19 7.47 18.13
N ARG A 445 -11.36 7.14 17.57
CA ARG A 445 -12.65 7.36 18.24
C ARG A 445 -12.77 6.56 19.53
N SER A 446 -12.36 5.30 19.53
CA SER A 446 -12.36 4.43 20.71
C SER A 446 -11.38 4.92 21.78
N ILE A 447 -10.18 5.37 21.38
CA ILE A 447 -9.18 5.97 22.28
C ILE A 447 -9.73 7.25 22.91
N ASP A 448 -10.24 8.20 22.11
CA ASP A 448 -10.82 9.47 22.61
C ASP A 448 -11.94 9.21 23.62
N SER A 449 -12.87 8.30 23.30
CA SER A 449 -13.95 7.91 24.23
C SER A 449 -13.40 7.33 25.55
N ALA A 450 -12.42 6.44 25.48
CA ALA A 450 -11.81 5.82 26.67
C ALA A 450 -11.04 6.84 27.54
N LEU A 451 -10.37 7.81 26.92
CA LEU A 451 -9.61 8.82 27.64
C LEU A 451 -10.50 9.89 28.30
N ARG A 452 -11.64 10.24 27.67
CA ARG A 452 -12.62 11.18 28.25
C ARG A 452 -13.40 10.55 29.40
N SER A 453 -13.77 9.28 29.31
CA SER A 453 -14.47 8.59 30.43
C SER A 453 -13.62 8.46 31.67
N LYS A 454 -12.30 8.22 31.53
CA LYS A 454 -11.36 8.22 32.66
C LYS A 454 -11.14 9.60 33.32
N ALA A 455 -11.45 10.70 32.63
CA ALA A 455 -11.33 12.05 33.20
C ALA A 455 -12.55 12.46 34.01
N GLN A 456 -13.65 11.73 33.91
CA GLN A 456 -14.91 11.98 34.66
C GLN A 456 -15.09 11.07 35.89
N SER A 457 -14.25 10.05 36.02
CA SER A 457 -14.19 9.15 37.19
C SER A 457 -13.05 9.57 38.12
#